data_9b54fd79759f23943c1fab21c58bdf77
#
_entry.id   9b54fd79759f23943c1fab21c58bdf77
#
_cell.length_a   1.000
_cell.length_b   1.000
_cell.length_c   1.000
_cell.angle_alpha   90.00
_cell.angle_beta   90.00
_cell.angle_gamma   90.00
#
_symmetry.space_group_name_H-M   'P 1'
#
loop_
_entity.id
_entity.type
_entity.pdbx_description
1 polymer ?
#
loop_
_entity_poly.entity_id
_entity_poly.type
_entity_poly.pdbx_seq_one_letter_code
_entity_poly.pdbx_strand_id
1 'polypeptide(L)'
;MLTDLLTPETILFADRVDGWRDAVERVARPLLDSGAISDHYVAAMTDSIAAGGTYIDLGFGIALAHSRPENGVVRTGLSSLRVGETVLLADDPAHPIDLFFCLAATDPQSHLDTMMALATLLSDETLRAELLASSTPADTLAVLTKIGQNA
;
A
#
# COMPACT_ATOMS: atom_id res chain seq x y z
N MET A 1 -5.50 4.71 13.31
CA MET A 1 -6.48 4.70 12.19
C MET A 1 -5.78 4.94 10.87
N LEU A 2 -6.29 4.35 9.81
CA LEU A 2 -5.69 4.54 8.48
C LEU A 2 -5.71 6.00 8.03
N THR A 3 -6.75 6.75 8.40
CA THR A 3 -6.88 8.17 8.07
C THR A 3 -5.87 9.06 8.77
N ASP A 4 -5.22 8.56 9.82
CA ASP A 4 -4.13 9.29 10.49
C ASP A 4 -2.81 9.15 9.72
N LEU A 5 -2.68 8.13 8.90
CA LEU A 5 -1.46 7.82 8.15
C LEU A 5 -1.56 8.19 6.67
N LEU A 6 -2.73 8.04 6.06
CA LEU A 6 -2.98 8.39 4.67
C LEU A 6 -3.47 9.83 4.56
N THR A 7 -2.77 10.62 3.75
CA THR A 7 -3.13 12.02 3.47
C THR A 7 -3.29 12.18 1.97
N PRO A 8 -3.88 13.31 1.48
CA PRO A 8 -3.97 13.53 0.04
C PRO A 8 -2.63 13.43 -0.69
N GLU A 9 -1.53 13.79 -0.01
CA GLU A 9 -0.18 13.74 -0.60
C GLU A 9 0.37 12.32 -0.71
N THR A 10 -0.16 11.36 0.05
CA THR A 10 0.29 9.96 0.03
C THR A 10 -0.68 9.03 -0.67
N ILE A 11 -1.76 9.56 -1.26
CA ILE A 11 -2.74 8.80 -2.02
C ILE A 11 -2.55 9.13 -3.50
N LEU A 12 -2.04 8.17 -4.27
CA LEU A 12 -1.62 8.35 -5.65
C LEU A 12 -2.49 7.57 -6.63
N PHE A 13 -2.54 8.06 -7.86
CA PHE A 13 -3.23 7.41 -8.98
C PHE A 13 -2.35 7.47 -10.22
N ALA A 14 -2.34 6.38 -10.99
CA ALA A 14 -1.65 6.32 -12.27
C ALA A 14 -2.47 5.47 -13.23
N ASP A 15 -2.58 5.89 -14.49
CA ASP A 15 -3.30 5.10 -15.50
C ASP A 15 -2.58 3.77 -15.73
N ARG A 16 -1.25 3.81 -15.77
CA ARG A 16 -0.40 2.62 -15.90
C ARG A 16 0.99 2.89 -15.33
N VAL A 17 1.72 1.80 -15.08
CA VAL A 17 3.12 1.84 -14.63
C VAL A 17 3.93 0.84 -15.47
N ASP A 18 5.25 0.92 -15.39
CA ASP A 18 6.17 0.08 -16.15
C ASP A 18 6.49 -1.24 -15.41
N GLY A 19 5.45 -1.91 -14.90
CA GLY A 19 5.58 -3.17 -14.18
C GLY A 19 5.58 -3.01 -12.67
N TRP A 20 5.74 -4.14 -11.97
CA TRP A 20 5.59 -4.17 -10.51
C TRP A 20 6.68 -3.37 -9.78
N ARG A 21 7.91 -3.38 -10.29
CA ARG A 21 9.00 -2.64 -9.64
C ARG A 21 8.73 -1.13 -9.67
N ASP A 22 8.32 -0.62 -10.82
CA ASP A 22 7.94 0.79 -10.96
C ASP A 22 6.76 1.14 -10.04
N ALA A 23 5.77 0.25 -9.94
CA ALA A 23 4.61 0.47 -9.04
C ALA A 23 5.05 0.58 -7.58
N VAL A 24 5.92 -0.32 -7.12
CA VAL A 24 6.43 -0.30 -5.74
C VAL A 24 7.25 0.97 -5.49
N GLU A 25 8.10 1.35 -6.42
CA GLU A 25 8.92 2.56 -6.29
C GLU A 25 8.03 3.81 -6.24
N ARG A 26 6.97 3.87 -7.06
CA ARG A 26 6.04 5.02 -7.08
C ARG A 26 5.23 5.12 -5.80
N VAL A 27 4.70 4.01 -5.28
CA VAL A 27 3.92 4.04 -4.04
C VAL A 27 4.79 4.38 -2.85
N ALA A 28 6.08 4.03 -2.88
CA ALA A 28 7.03 4.36 -1.82
C ALA A 28 7.50 5.82 -1.87
N ARG A 29 7.38 6.48 -3.02
CA ARG A 29 7.94 7.82 -3.24
C ARG A 29 7.52 8.87 -2.21
N PRO A 30 6.22 9.00 -1.85
CA PRO A 30 5.85 10.00 -0.84
C PRO A 30 6.51 9.77 0.51
N LEU A 31 6.70 8.51 0.92
CA LEU A 31 7.35 8.18 2.19
C LEU A 31 8.85 8.45 2.11
N LEU A 32 9.47 8.19 0.96
CA LEU A 32 10.88 8.48 0.72
C LEU A 32 11.13 9.98 0.74
N ASP A 33 10.31 10.75 0.01
CA ASP A 33 10.46 12.21 -0.10
C ASP A 33 10.23 12.91 1.24
N SER A 34 9.34 12.37 2.09
CA SER A 34 9.09 12.93 3.42
C SER A 34 10.13 12.52 4.46
N GLY A 35 11.04 11.60 4.11
CA GLY A 35 12.04 11.08 5.03
C GLY A 35 11.53 10.00 5.97
N ALA A 36 10.33 9.46 5.75
CA ALA A 36 9.80 8.37 6.58
C ALA A 36 10.54 7.06 6.34
N ILE A 37 11.04 6.84 5.13
CA ILE A 37 11.85 5.67 4.77
C ILE A 37 13.11 6.11 4.01
N SER A 38 14.10 5.21 3.99
CA SER A 38 15.33 5.40 3.22
C SER A 38 15.29 4.67 1.89
N ASP A 39 16.24 4.97 0.99
CA ASP A 39 16.42 4.23 -0.25
C ASP A 39 16.64 2.73 0.01
N HIS A 40 17.33 2.39 1.10
CA HIS A 40 17.58 1.00 1.48
C HIS A 40 16.27 0.25 1.73
N TYR A 41 15.27 0.92 2.33
CA TYR A 41 13.96 0.31 2.58
C TYR A 41 13.26 -0.04 1.27
N VAL A 42 13.32 0.86 0.28
CA VAL A 42 12.73 0.63 -1.05
C VAL A 42 13.42 -0.57 -1.71
N ALA A 43 14.75 -0.60 -1.67
CA ALA A 43 15.52 -1.72 -2.23
C ALA A 43 15.18 -3.04 -1.54
N ALA A 44 15.02 -3.04 -0.21
CA ALA A 44 14.65 -4.23 0.55
C ALA A 44 13.30 -4.79 0.11
N MET A 45 12.31 -3.90 -0.14
CA MET A 45 10.99 -4.31 -0.63
C MET A 45 11.09 -4.94 -2.02
N THR A 46 11.76 -4.27 -2.96
CA THR A 46 11.86 -4.77 -4.33
C THR A 46 12.70 -6.04 -4.43
N ASP A 47 13.77 -6.16 -3.64
CA ASP A 47 14.61 -7.36 -3.61
C ASP A 47 13.82 -8.57 -3.06
N SER A 48 13.00 -8.36 -2.05
CA SER A 48 12.15 -9.41 -1.47
C SER A 48 11.15 -9.94 -2.50
N ILE A 49 10.49 -9.03 -3.23
CA ILE A 49 9.53 -9.41 -4.28
C ILE A 49 10.25 -10.16 -5.41
N ALA A 50 11.40 -9.67 -5.85
CA ALA A 50 12.18 -10.30 -6.91
C ALA A 50 12.65 -11.72 -6.52
N ALA A 51 12.87 -11.96 -5.23
CA ALA A 51 13.26 -13.27 -4.69
C ALA A 51 12.07 -14.22 -4.49
N GLY A 52 10.86 -13.81 -4.90
CA GLY A 52 9.65 -14.63 -4.76
C GLY A 52 8.76 -14.26 -3.59
N GLY A 53 9.00 -13.12 -2.94
CA GLY A 53 8.22 -12.66 -1.79
C GLY A 53 6.89 -12.04 -2.21
N THR A 54 5.99 -12.86 -2.78
CA THR A 54 4.66 -12.40 -3.23
C THR A 54 3.61 -12.44 -2.12
N TYR A 55 4.01 -12.74 -0.88
CA TYR A 55 3.14 -12.75 0.29
C TYR A 55 2.51 -11.38 0.59
N ILE A 56 3.02 -10.31 -0.01
CA ILE A 56 2.44 -8.96 0.12
C ILE A 56 1.12 -8.83 -0.63
N ASP A 57 0.79 -9.77 -1.51
CA ASP A 57 -0.53 -9.85 -2.16
C ASP A 57 -1.56 -10.25 -1.10
N LEU A 58 -2.46 -9.32 -0.77
CA LEU A 58 -3.50 -9.52 0.24
C LEU A 58 -4.77 -10.17 -0.34
N GLY A 59 -4.78 -10.39 -1.65
CA GLY A 59 -5.97 -10.83 -2.38
C GLY A 59 -6.76 -9.65 -2.92
N PHE A 60 -7.76 -9.94 -3.75
CA PHE A 60 -8.67 -8.94 -4.33
C PHE A 60 -8.00 -7.87 -5.20
N GLY A 61 -6.78 -8.13 -5.68
CA GLY A 61 -6.02 -7.15 -6.46
C GLY A 61 -5.32 -6.09 -5.61
N ILE A 62 -5.09 -6.35 -4.33
CA ILE A 62 -4.51 -5.39 -3.39
C ILE A 62 -3.22 -5.96 -2.80
N ALA A 63 -2.15 -5.17 -2.83
CA ALA A 63 -0.86 -5.53 -2.25
C ALA A 63 -0.43 -4.52 -1.20
N LEU A 64 0.27 -5.00 -0.17
CA LEU A 64 0.88 -4.16 0.86
C LEU A 64 2.39 -4.33 0.82
N ALA A 65 3.08 -3.40 0.15
CA ALA A 65 4.53 -3.39 0.11
C ALA A 65 5.07 -2.95 1.46
N HIS A 66 5.96 -3.74 2.04
CA HIS A 66 6.58 -3.45 3.33
C HIS A 66 7.84 -4.27 3.51
N SER A 67 8.64 -3.91 4.50
CA SER A 67 9.83 -4.64 4.91
C SER A 67 10.01 -4.45 6.42
N ARG A 68 11.09 -4.98 6.96
CA ARG A 68 11.39 -4.85 8.40
C ARG A 68 11.84 -3.42 8.72
N PRO A 69 11.48 -2.89 9.91
CA PRO A 69 11.85 -1.51 10.29
C PRO A 69 13.35 -1.24 10.24
N GLU A 70 14.20 -2.21 10.59
CA GLU A 70 15.65 -2.06 10.57
C GLU A 70 16.20 -1.85 9.16
N ASN A 71 15.41 -2.11 8.12
CA ASN A 71 15.82 -1.89 6.73
C ASN A 71 15.68 -0.43 6.29
N GLY A 72 15.26 0.46 7.19
CA GLY A 72 15.30 1.88 6.90
C GLY A 72 14.03 2.67 7.20
N VAL A 73 13.25 2.29 8.20
CA VAL A 73 12.10 3.08 8.64
C VAL A 73 12.55 4.13 9.66
N VAL A 74 12.21 5.38 9.40
CA VAL A 74 12.47 6.53 10.30
C VAL A 74 11.20 6.92 11.03
N ARG A 75 10.06 6.96 10.33
CA ARG A 75 8.74 7.27 10.88
C ARG A 75 7.69 6.32 10.33
N THR A 76 6.65 6.06 11.13
CA THR A 76 5.49 5.31 10.65
C THR A 76 4.77 6.13 9.59
N GLY A 77 4.41 5.48 8.48
CA GLY A 77 3.70 6.12 7.38
C GLY A 77 3.02 5.10 6.49
N LEU A 78 2.06 5.59 5.72
CA LEU A 78 1.32 4.75 4.78
C LEU A 78 1.04 5.56 3.52
N SER A 79 1.21 4.91 2.37
CA SER A 79 0.87 5.50 1.07
C SER A 79 0.09 4.49 0.23
N SER A 80 -0.57 4.96 -0.81
CA SER A 80 -1.32 4.11 -1.73
C SER A 80 -1.14 4.56 -3.17
N LEU A 81 -1.23 3.60 -4.10
CA LEU A 81 -1.20 3.84 -5.54
C LEU A 81 -2.25 2.96 -6.21
N ARG A 82 -3.27 3.58 -6.78
CA ARG A 82 -4.27 2.92 -7.61
C ARG A 82 -3.79 2.97 -9.07
N VAL A 83 -3.69 1.82 -9.71
CA VAL A 83 -3.27 1.73 -11.11
C VAL A 83 -4.47 1.40 -12.00
N GLY A 84 -4.56 2.04 -13.16
CA GLY A 84 -5.64 1.80 -14.11
C GLY A 84 -5.48 0.49 -14.86
N GLU A 85 -4.23 0.11 -15.18
CA GLU A 85 -3.91 -1.17 -15.80
C GLU A 85 -3.32 -2.12 -14.75
N THR A 86 -3.90 -3.32 -14.64
CA THR A 86 -3.46 -4.34 -13.68
C THR A 86 -1.98 -4.67 -13.83
N VAL A 87 -1.28 -4.77 -12.71
CA VAL A 87 0.14 -5.09 -12.63
C VAL A 87 0.30 -6.51 -12.10
N LEU A 88 1.17 -7.30 -12.73
CA LEU A 88 1.49 -8.65 -12.24
C LEU A 88 2.68 -8.56 -11.28
N LEU A 89 2.44 -8.82 -10.00
CA LEU A 89 3.48 -8.79 -8.97
C LEU A 89 4.50 -9.90 -9.25
N ALA A 90 5.78 -9.56 -9.27
CA ALA A 90 6.88 -10.46 -9.64
C ALA A 90 6.72 -11.05 -11.05
N ASP A 91 5.97 -10.36 -11.93
CA ASP A 91 5.63 -10.83 -13.27
C ASP A 91 4.85 -12.16 -13.28
N ASP A 92 4.20 -12.49 -12.15
CA ASP A 92 3.47 -13.74 -11.97
C ASP A 92 1.97 -13.52 -12.22
N PRO A 93 1.36 -14.20 -13.23
CA PRO A 93 -0.07 -14.09 -13.50
C PRO A 93 -0.98 -14.48 -12.33
N ALA A 94 -0.46 -15.19 -11.34
CA ALA A 94 -1.21 -15.56 -10.15
C ALA A 94 -1.40 -14.39 -9.17
N HIS A 95 -0.68 -13.28 -9.37
CA HIS A 95 -0.69 -12.12 -8.47
C HIS A 95 -1.01 -10.81 -9.20
N PRO A 96 -2.24 -10.66 -9.75
CA PRO A 96 -2.64 -9.40 -10.40
C PRO A 96 -3.00 -8.35 -9.34
N ILE A 97 -2.43 -7.14 -9.46
CA ILE A 97 -2.61 -6.06 -8.49
C ILE A 97 -3.15 -4.81 -9.19
N ASP A 98 -4.18 -4.20 -8.59
CA ASP A 98 -4.80 -2.96 -9.03
C ASP A 98 -4.57 -1.81 -8.05
N LEU A 99 -4.25 -2.13 -6.79
CA LEU A 99 -4.01 -1.14 -5.74
C LEU A 99 -2.83 -1.59 -4.88
N PHE A 100 -1.84 -0.70 -4.79
CA PHE A 100 -0.67 -0.92 -3.94
C PHE A 100 -0.75 -0.02 -2.72
N PHE A 101 -0.48 -0.58 -1.55
CA PHE A 101 -0.16 0.19 -0.35
C PHE A 101 1.32 0.02 -0.05
N CYS A 102 1.91 1.02 0.60
CA CYS A 102 3.26 0.92 1.15
C CYS A 102 3.20 1.31 2.62
N LEU A 103 3.64 0.41 3.48
CA LEU A 103 3.66 0.63 4.93
C LEU A 103 5.08 0.74 5.43
N ALA A 104 5.33 1.77 6.23
CA ALA A 104 6.50 1.90 7.06
C ALA A 104 6.03 1.93 8.52
N ALA A 105 6.43 0.96 9.32
CA ALA A 105 6.07 0.88 10.72
C ALA A 105 7.33 0.84 11.57
N THR A 106 7.42 1.74 12.58
CA THR A 106 8.59 1.83 13.45
C THR A 106 8.64 0.75 14.51
N ASP A 107 7.51 0.11 14.79
CA ASP A 107 7.38 -0.89 15.85
C ASP A 107 6.32 -1.94 15.49
N PRO A 108 6.34 -3.12 16.16
CA PRO A 108 5.38 -4.19 15.87
C PRO A 108 3.92 -3.81 16.09
N GLN A 109 3.64 -2.91 17.05
CA GLN A 109 2.27 -2.51 17.34
C GLN A 109 1.68 -1.67 16.20
N SER A 110 2.44 -0.71 15.67
CA SER A 110 2.02 0.10 14.52
C SER A 110 1.76 -0.78 13.30
N HIS A 111 2.61 -1.78 13.07
CA HIS A 111 2.45 -2.74 11.98
C HIS A 111 1.14 -3.53 12.15
N LEU A 112 0.92 -4.08 13.35
CA LEU A 112 -0.26 -4.88 13.64
C LEU A 112 -1.55 -4.06 13.50
N ASP A 113 -1.57 -2.85 14.06
CA ASP A 113 -2.74 -1.97 14.02
C ASP A 113 -3.15 -1.65 12.57
N THR A 114 -2.16 -1.36 11.72
CA THR A 114 -2.40 -1.09 10.30
C THR A 114 -2.92 -2.32 9.57
N MET A 115 -2.30 -3.48 9.82
CA MET A 115 -2.73 -4.74 9.21
C MET A 115 -4.16 -5.10 9.60
N MET A 116 -4.54 -4.90 10.86
CA MET A 116 -5.90 -5.17 11.33
C MET A 116 -6.92 -4.23 10.68
N ALA A 117 -6.58 -2.95 10.55
CA ALA A 117 -7.45 -1.97 9.89
C ALA A 117 -7.65 -2.31 8.42
N LEU A 118 -6.59 -2.70 7.71
CA LEU A 118 -6.67 -3.13 6.32
C LEU A 118 -7.49 -4.42 6.19
N ALA A 119 -7.30 -5.38 7.10
CA ALA A 119 -8.08 -6.62 7.09
C ALA A 119 -9.56 -6.35 7.26
N THR A 120 -9.94 -5.41 8.13
CA THR A 120 -11.33 -5.00 8.31
C THR A 120 -11.91 -4.42 7.02
N LEU A 121 -11.14 -3.55 6.35
CA LEU A 121 -11.53 -2.96 5.07
C LEU A 121 -11.72 -4.03 3.99
N LEU A 122 -10.76 -4.95 3.87
CA LEU A 122 -10.78 -5.97 2.84
C LEU A 122 -11.87 -7.01 3.04
N SER A 123 -12.29 -7.24 4.28
CA SER A 123 -13.38 -8.18 4.58
C SER A 123 -14.77 -7.60 4.32
N ASP A 124 -14.89 -6.30 4.12
CA ASP A 124 -16.15 -5.64 3.76
C ASP A 124 -16.22 -5.47 2.25
N GLU A 125 -17.06 -6.26 1.59
CA GLU A 125 -17.16 -6.29 0.13
C GLU A 125 -17.54 -4.94 -0.45
N THR A 126 -18.46 -4.20 0.19
CA THR A 126 -18.89 -2.88 -0.26
C THR A 126 -17.77 -1.85 -0.17
N LEU A 127 -17.10 -1.78 0.98
CA LEU A 127 -15.98 -0.84 1.17
C LEU A 127 -14.82 -1.16 0.25
N ARG A 128 -14.52 -2.44 0.07
CA ARG A 128 -13.46 -2.88 -0.84
C ARG A 128 -13.76 -2.45 -2.28
N ALA A 129 -15.00 -2.64 -2.74
CA ALA A 129 -15.41 -2.23 -4.09
C ALA A 129 -15.33 -0.72 -4.26
N GLU A 130 -15.77 0.06 -3.27
CA GLU A 130 -15.67 1.51 -3.29
C GLU A 130 -14.21 1.98 -3.34
N LEU A 131 -13.33 1.34 -2.57
CA LEU A 131 -11.91 1.66 -2.55
C LEU A 131 -11.28 1.44 -3.94
N LEU A 132 -11.54 0.30 -4.55
CA LEU A 132 -11.01 -0.02 -5.88
C LEU A 132 -11.61 0.87 -6.98
N ALA A 133 -12.79 1.43 -6.77
CA ALA A 133 -13.42 2.37 -7.69
C ALA A 133 -13.00 3.82 -7.47
N SER A 134 -12.23 4.11 -6.40
CA SER A 134 -11.77 5.47 -6.10
C SER A 134 -10.89 6.02 -7.21
N SER A 135 -11.08 7.29 -7.56
CA SER A 135 -10.30 7.99 -8.59
C SER A 135 -9.66 9.29 -8.10
N THR A 136 -9.96 9.69 -6.87
CA THR A 136 -9.38 10.89 -6.23
C THR A 136 -8.98 10.58 -4.79
N PRO A 137 -8.04 11.35 -4.22
CA PRO A 137 -7.71 11.19 -2.79
C PRO A 137 -8.92 11.37 -1.88
N ALA A 138 -9.86 12.26 -2.22
CA ALA A 138 -11.07 12.47 -1.43
C ALA A 138 -11.95 11.21 -1.43
N ASP A 139 -12.08 10.52 -2.57
CA ASP A 139 -12.84 9.27 -2.66
C ASP A 139 -12.24 8.21 -1.75
N THR A 140 -10.92 8.06 -1.78
CA THR A 140 -10.20 7.08 -0.97
C THR A 140 -10.37 7.38 0.52
N LEU A 141 -10.20 8.63 0.93
CA LEU A 141 -10.35 9.04 2.33
C LEU A 141 -11.79 8.84 2.82
N ALA A 142 -12.79 9.07 1.96
CA ALA A 142 -14.19 8.83 2.32
C ALA A 142 -14.45 7.36 2.65
N VAL A 143 -13.87 6.44 1.88
CA VAL A 143 -13.99 5.01 2.17
C VAL A 143 -13.33 4.66 3.49
N LEU A 144 -12.10 5.15 3.72
CA LEU A 144 -11.35 4.85 4.94
C LEU A 144 -12.03 5.40 6.19
N THR A 145 -12.71 6.55 6.07
CA THR A 145 -13.47 7.14 7.18
C THR A 145 -14.62 6.22 7.62
N LYS A 146 -15.25 5.50 6.69
CA LYS A 146 -16.35 4.58 6.99
C LYS A 146 -15.94 3.41 7.88
N ILE A 147 -14.66 3.02 7.85
CA ILE A 147 -14.15 1.93 8.70
C ILE A 147 -14.32 2.30 10.18
N GLY A 148 -13.95 3.51 10.54
CA GLY A 148 -14.10 3.99 11.93
C GLY A 148 -15.56 4.11 12.37
N GLN A 149 -16.47 4.37 11.43
CA GLN A 149 -17.91 4.47 11.73
C GLN A 149 -18.55 3.10 11.94
N ASN A 150 -17.98 2.06 11.37
CA ASN A 150 -18.51 0.68 11.45
C ASN A 150 -17.83 -0.15 12.55
N ALA A 151 -16.92 0.46 13.28
CA ALA A 151 -16.17 -0.22 14.34
C ALA A 151 -16.97 -0.34 15.63
#